data_13b95be9f8de4742fcc1c67fefc5e9a2
#
_entry.id   13b95be9f8de4742fcc1c67fefc5e9a2
#
_cell.length_a   1.000
_cell.length_b   1.000
_cell.length_c   1.000
_cell.angle_alpha   90.00
_cell.angle_beta   90.00
_cell.angle_gamma   90.00
#
_symmetry.space_group_name_H-M   'P 1'
#
loop_
_entity.id
_entity.type
_entity.pdbx_description
1 polymer ?
#
loop_
_entity_poly.entity_id
_entity_poly.type
_entity_poly.pdbx_seq_one_letter_code
_entity_poly.pdbx_strand_id
1 'polypeptide(L)'
;MKKKGGKAVRRRLVPSGEATIGPFFPQRYVDAGANDLTQVDDRRAEGEAIEIEGVVRQEDGTPLDNLVVEIWQADANGLYRHPADPRHGEADPRFFGWGRAATSKEGRYAFRTIRPGAPHGRARHVNFMLMFSGLMRILKTTMFFPGEQANESDPVYRAVPKARRALLVAREEVPGRYRFDLKLRGAHETPFFDD
;
A
#
# COMPACT_ATOMS: atom_id res chain seq x y z
N MET A 1 23.04 45.23 21.61
CA MET A 1 23.49 44.25 20.60
C MET A 1 22.30 43.35 20.23
N LYS A 2 21.69 43.54 19.06
CA LYS A 2 20.58 42.68 18.57
C LYS A 2 21.19 41.49 17.84
N LYS A 3 20.99 40.27 18.35
CA LYS A 3 21.34 39.01 17.64
C LYS A 3 20.44 38.88 16.40
N LYS A 4 21.02 38.93 15.21
CA LYS A 4 20.35 38.57 13.94
C LYS A 4 20.09 37.07 13.96
N GLY A 5 18.83 36.64 14.05
CA GLY A 5 18.42 35.29 13.85
C GLY A 5 18.63 34.87 12.40
N GLY A 6 19.62 34.04 12.13
CA GLY A 6 19.83 33.41 10.83
C GLY A 6 18.67 32.48 10.51
N LYS A 7 17.95 32.71 9.41
CA LYS A 7 16.98 31.75 8.86
C LYS A 7 17.75 30.48 8.49
N ALA A 8 17.42 29.38 9.15
CA ALA A 8 17.92 28.07 8.75
C ALA A 8 17.44 27.79 7.32
N VAL A 9 18.36 27.73 6.38
CA VAL A 9 18.09 27.29 5.02
C VAL A 9 17.73 25.80 5.09
N ARG A 10 16.45 25.46 4.91
CA ARG A 10 16.04 24.06 4.74
C ARG A 10 16.72 23.53 3.48
N ARG A 11 17.73 22.67 3.65
CA ARG A 11 18.32 21.94 2.54
C ARG A 11 17.19 21.07 1.94
N ARG A 12 16.85 21.33 0.68
CA ARG A 12 15.99 20.45 -0.08
C ARG A 12 16.75 19.14 -0.26
N LEU A 13 16.27 18.08 0.38
CA LEU A 13 16.81 16.73 0.15
C LEU A 13 16.41 16.30 -1.26
N VAL A 14 17.38 15.87 -2.03
CA VAL A 14 17.14 15.27 -3.36
C VAL A 14 16.88 13.80 -3.10
N PRO A 15 15.77 13.21 -3.59
CA PRO A 15 15.53 11.78 -3.48
C PRO A 15 16.67 11.01 -4.11
N SER A 16 17.09 9.91 -3.47
CA SER A 16 17.99 8.94 -4.11
C SER A 16 17.27 8.30 -5.29
N GLY A 17 18.01 7.96 -6.35
CA GLY A 17 17.45 7.21 -7.48
C GLY A 17 16.81 5.90 -7.03
N GLU A 18 15.78 5.47 -7.75
CA GLU A 18 15.18 4.16 -7.53
C GLU A 18 16.18 3.07 -7.90
N ALA A 19 16.16 1.97 -7.14
CA ALA A 19 17.04 0.83 -7.35
C ALA A 19 16.27 -0.47 -7.14
N THR A 20 16.68 -1.54 -7.85
CA THR A 20 16.18 -2.88 -7.57
C THR A 20 16.61 -3.34 -6.17
N ILE A 21 15.78 -4.13 -5.49
CA ILE A 21 16.14 -4.73 -4.20
C ILE A 21 17.29 -5.76 -4.33
N GLY A 22 17.61 -6.16 -5.56
CA GLY A 22 18.63 -7.19 -5.83
C GLY A 22 18.20 -8.61 -5.42
N PRO A 23 19.08 -9.61 -5.64
CA PRO A 23 18.75 -11.01 -5.34
C PRO A 23 18.87 -11.37 -3.85
N PHE A 24 19.43 -10.50 -3.03
CA PHE A 24 19.76 -10.74 -1.61
C PHE A 24 18.91 -9.84 -0.70
N PHE A 25 17.60 -9.81 -0.91
CA PHE A 25 16.72 -9.10 0.00
C PHE A 25 16.79 -9.79 1.39
N PRO A 26 17.15 -9.05 2.44
CA PRO A 26 17.34 -9.68 3.75
C PRO A 26 16.04 -10.28 4.26
N GLN A 27 16.04 -11.59 4.54
CA GLN A 27 14.85 -12.32 5.01
C GLN A 27 14.21 -11.69 6.24
N ARG A 28 15.02 -11.07 7.12
CA ARG A 28 14.52 -10.35 8.32
C ARG A 28 13.57 -9.18 8.02
N TYR A 29 13.54 -8.68 6.79
CA TYR A 29 12.59 -7.62 6.40
C TYR A 29 11.20 -8.15 6.01
N VAL A 30 11.05 -9.46 5.93
CA VAL A 30 9.78 -10.16 5.71
C VAL A 30 9.48 -11.12 6.84
N ASP A 31 9.89 -10.75 8.06
CA ASP A 31 9.72 -11.56 9.26
C ASP A 31 8.25 -11.92 9.51
N ALA A 32 8.06 -13.04 10.20
CA ALA A 32 6.73 -13.50 10.60
C ALA A 32 5.98 -12.41 11.39
N GLY A 33 4.80 -12.04 10.90
CA GLY A 33 3.95 -11.02 11.51
C GLY A 33 4.06 -9.63 10.88
N ALA A 34 5.01 -9.35 9.97
CA ALA A 34 5.08 -8.06 9.28
C ALA A 34 3.85 -7.80 8.38
N ASN A 35 3.05 -8.80 8.11
CA ASN A 35 1.81 -8.75 7.33
C ASN A 35 0.53 -8.72 8.20
N ASP A 36 0.66 -8.68 9.53
CA ASP A 36 -0.47 -8.43 10.45
C ASP A 36 -0.36 -7.01 11.03
N LEU A 37 -1.23 -6.11 10.54
CA LEU A 37 -1.29 -4.72 10.96
C LEU A 37 -2.32 -4.48 12.08
N THR A 38 -3.05 -5.51 12.50
CA THR A 38 -4.18 -5.36 13.44
C THR A 38 -3.75 -5.12 14.88
N GLN A 39 -2.43 -5.17 15.15
CA GLN A 39 -1.92 -4.98 16.50
C GLN A 39 -0.51 -4.38 16.51
N VAL A 40 -0.23 -3.61 17.54
CA VAL A 40 1.10 -3.08 17.89
C VAL A 40 1.34 -3.39 19.37
N ASP A 41 2.41 -4.11 19.69
CA ASP A 41 2.75 -4.49 21.07
C ASP A 41 1.54 -5.05 21.82
N ASP A 42 0.94 -6.08 21.58
CA ASP A 42 -0.25 -6.70 22.21
C ASP A 42 -1.53 -5.82 22.27
N ARG A 43 -1.48 -4.61 21.69
CA ARG A 43 -2.62 -3.69 21.62
C ARG A 43 -3.26 -3.76 20.25
N ARG A 44 -4.57 -4.00 20.22
CA ARG A 44 -5.32 -4.09 18.98
C ARG A 44 -5.69 -2.71 18.45
N ALA A 45 -5.56 -2.54 17.13
CA ALA A 45 -6.05 -1.39 16.41
C ALA A 45 -7.58 -1.26 16.51
N GLU A 46 -8.08 -0.04 16.43
CA GLU A 46 -9.50 0.23 16.28
C GLU A 46 -9.96 -0.06 14.85
N GLY A 47 -11.20 -0.55 14.71
CA GLY A 47 -11.83 -0.78 13.41
C GLY A 47 -12.14 -2.24 13.13
N GLU A 48 -12.77 -2.46 11.99
CA GLU A 48 -13.15 -3.77 11.49
C GLU A 48 -11.91 -4.48 10.94
N ALA A 49 -11.55 -5.62 11.52
CA ALA A 49 -10.46 -6.45 11.00
C ALA A 49 -10.87 -7.08 9.66
N ILE A 50 -9.98 -6.99 8.68
CA ILE A 50 -10.16 -7.54 7.34
C ILE A 50 -8.92 -8.32 6.90
N GLU A 51 -9.10 -9.17 5.90
CA GLU A 51 -8.02 -9.87 5.20
C GLU A 51 -7.95 -9.39 3.75
N ILE A 52 -6.74 -9.16 3.27
CA ILE A 52 -6.46 -8.84 1.87
C ILE A 52 -5.50 -9.90 1.35
N GLU A 53 -5.89 -10.60 0.31
CA GLU A 53 -5.05 -11.60 -0.34
C GLU A 53 -5.02 -11.42 -1.86
N GLY A 54 -4.03 -12.01 -2.50
CA GLY A 54 -3.95 -11.98 -3.96
C GLY A 54 -2.78 -12.79 -4.49
N VAL A 55 -2.65 -12.78 -5.81
CA VAL A 55 -1.56 -13.42 -6.53
C VAL A 55 -0.89 -12.39 -7.45
N VAL A 56 0.43 -12.36 -7.43
CA VAL A 56 1.21 -11.56 -8.37
C VAL A 56 1.64 -12.42 -9.55
N ARG A 57 1.37 -11.95 -10.78
CA ARG A 57 1.65 -12.68 -12.03
C ARG A 57 2.36 -11.82 -13.07
N GLN A 58 3.15 -12.47 -13.90
CA GLN A 58 3.69 -11.91 -15.12
C GLN A 58 2.63 -11.86 -16.24
N GLU A 59 3.05 -11.38 -17.43
CA GLU A 59 2.21 -11.29 -18.63
C GLU A 59 1.64 -12.64 -19.06
N ASP A 60 2.47 -13.68 -19.07
CA ASP A 60 2.13 -15.05 -19.45
C ASP A 60 1.34 -15.84 -18.39
N GLY A 61 1.05 -15.19 -17.25
CA GLY A 61 0.35 -15.80 -16.14
C GLY A 61 1.25 -16.52 -15.13
N THR A 62 2.55 -16.59 -15.38
CA THR A 62 3.53 -17.18 -14.44
C THR A 62 3.49 -16.43 -13.11
N PRO A 63 3.32 -17.12 -11.97
CA PRO A 63 3.36 -16.50 -10.65
C PRO A 63 4.78 -16.01 -10.32
N LEU A 64 4.86 -14.93 -9.58
CA LEU A 64 6.14 -14.36 -9.12
C LEU A 64 6.42 -14.73 -7.68
N ASP A 65 7.47 -15.54 -7.48
CA ASP A 65 8.01 -15.92 -6.18
C ASP A 65 8.97 -14.84 -5.64
N ASN A 66 9.03 -14.69 -4.33
CA ASN A 66 9.93 -13.76 -3.64
C ASN A 66 9.81 -12.28 -4.05
N LEU A 67 8.67 -11.89 -4.58
CA LEU A 67 8.34 -10.50 -4.77
C LEU A 67 7.87 -9.92 -3.42
N VAL A 68 8.41 -8.78 -3.04
CA VAL A 68 8.00 -8.09 -1.82
C VAL A 68 6.82 -7.19 -2.14
N VAL A 69 5.72 -7.40 -1.43
CA VAL A 69 4.56 -6.54 -1.43
C VAL A 69 4.55 -5.76 -0.13
N GLU A 70 4.47 -4.45 -0.22
CA GLU A 70 4.19 -3.57 0.92
C GLU A 70 2.82 -2.94 0.76
N ILE A 71 2.12 -2.77 1.86
CA ILE A 71 0.88 -2.00 1.90
C ILE A 71 1.03 -0.82 2.85
N TRP A 72 0.32 0.25 2.52
CA TRP A 72 0.20 1.43 3.36
C TRP A 72 -1.20 2.00 3.29
N GLN A 73 -1.80 2.23 4.45
CA GLN A 73 -3.17 2.71 4.56
C GLN A 73 -3.36 3.64 5.76
N ALA A 74 -4.47 4.37 5.75
CA ALA A 74 -4.97 5.11 6.89
C ALA A 74 -5.57 4.18 7.96
N ASP A 75 -5.71 4.67 9.19
CA ASP A 75 -6.48 4.01 10.25
C ASP A 75 -8.00 4.02 9.97
N ALA A 76 -8.80 3.50 10.88
CA ALA A 76 -10.26 3.44 10.77
C ALA A 76 -10.93 4.83 10.66
N ASN A 77 -10.25 5.89 11.10
CA ASN A 77 -10.71 7.27 11.05
C ASN A 77 -10.21 8.03 9.80
N GLY A 78 -9.46 7.38 8.92
CA GLY A 78 -8.91 7.99 7.71
C GLY A 78 -7.65 8.83 7.97
N LEU A 79 -6.92 8.56 9.05
CA LEU A 79 -5.72 9.29 9.43
C LEU A 79 -4.46 8.45 9.16
N TYR A 80 -3.44 9.09 8.61
CA TYR A 80 -2.12 8.47 8.46
C TYR A 80 -1.24 8.82 9.65
N ARG A 81 -0.62 7.81 10.26
CA ARG A 81 0.43 8.02 11.27
C ARG A 81 1.76 8.40 10.61
N HIS A 82 1.76 9.50 9.88
CA HIS A 82 2.93 9.97 9.14
C HIS A 82 3.03 11.49 9.23
N PRO A 83 4.22 12.08 9.44
CA PRO A 83 4.39 13.53 9.61
C PRO A 83 3.87 14.42 8.47
N ALA A 84 3.63 13.85 7.29
CA ALA A 84 3.01 14.57 6.18
C ALA A 84 1.49 14.74 6.35
N ASP A 85 0.84 13.93 7.19
CA ASP A 85 -0.56 14.16 7.57
C ASP A 85 -0.58 15.20 8.70
N PRO A 86 -1.24 16.37 8.50
CA PRO A 86 -1.30 17.40 9.54
C PRO A 86 -2.00 16.93 10.82
N ARG A 87 -2.79 15.86 10.76
CA ARG A 87 -3.51 15.27 11.90
C ARG A 87 -2.86 13.97 12.40
N HIS A 88 -1.61 13.67 12.02
CA HIS A 88 -0.93 12.42 12.40
C HIS A 88 -0.89 12.15 13.91
N GLY A 89 -0.95 13.19 14.74
CA GLY A 89 -1.01 13.06 16.20
C GLY A 89 -2.35 12.52 16.73
N GLU A 90 -3.41 12.52 15.90
CA GLU A 90 -4.74 12.00 16.23
C GLU A 90 -4.94 10.55 15.74
N ALA A 91 -4.00 10.04 14.91
CA ALA A 91 -4.06 8.68 14.38
C ALA A 91 -3.97 7.63 15.49
N ASP A 92 -4.63 6.49 15.29
CA ASP A 92 -4.62 5.40 16.27
C ASP A 92 -3.18 4.92 16.56
N PRO A 93 -2.66 5.09 17.80
CA PRO A 93 -1.31 4.68 18.14
C PRO A 93 -1.13 3.15 18.17
N ARG A 94 -2.22 2.38 18.10
CA ARG A 94 -2.25 0.93 18.07
C ARG A 94 -2.26 0.38 16.63
N PHE A 95 -2.31 1.26 15.63
CA PHE A 95 -2.28 0.91 14.22
C PHE A 95 -1.03 1.48 13.56
N PHE A 96 -0.20 0.59 12.99
CA PHE A 96 1.03 1.04 12.33
C PHE A 96 0.75 1.58 10.93
N GLY A 97 -0.27 1.06 10.24
CA GLY A 97 -0.70 1.49 8.92
C GLY A 97 0.19 1.02 7.78
N TRP A 98 1.23 0.25 8.07
CA TRP A 98 2.17 -0.27 7.11
C TRP A 98 2.46 -1.74 7.39
N GLY A 99 2.58 -2.54 6.33
CA GLY A 99 2.91 -3.95 6.43
C GLY A 99 3.61 -4.47 5.20
N ARG A 100 4.25 -5.63 5.34
CA ARG A 100 5.05 -6.24 4.29
C ARG A 100 4.85 -7.75 4.25
N ALA A 101 4.81 -8.32 3.03
CA ALA A 101 4.77 -9.75 2.77
C ALA A 101 5.66 -10.08 1.58
N ALA A 102 6.31 -11.25 1.60
CA ALA A 102 6.89 -11.84 0.40
C ALA A 102 5.87 -12.78 -0.25
N THR A 103 5.87 -12.84 -1.58
CA THR A 103 5.04 -13.82 -2.29
C THR A 103 5.58 -15.23 -2.15
N SER A 104 4.68 -16.21 -2.08
CA SER A 104 5.02 -17.64 -2.13
C SER A 104 5.45 -18.06 -3.54
N LYS A 105 5.85 -19.35 -3.70
CA LYS A 105 6.15 -19.94 -5.00
C LYS A 105 4.99 -19.87 -6.00
N GLU A 106 3.76 -19.84 -5.50
CA GLU A 106 2.53 -19.66 -6.29
C GLU A 106 2.17 -18.18 -6.49
N GLY A 107 3.08 -17.25 -6.12
CA GLY A 107 2.89 -15.80 -6.22
C GLY A 107 1.89 -15.24 -5.21
N ARG A 108 1.49 -15.98 -4.17
CA ARG A 108 0.46 -15.58 -3.21
C ARG A 108 1.03 -14.64 -2.16
N TYR A 109 0.25 -13.63 -1.81
CA TYR A 109 0.48 -12.76 -0.65
C TYR A 109 -0.80 -12.63 0.17
N ALA A 110 -0.65 -12.31 1.44
CA ALA A 110 -1.78 -12.04 2.33
C ALA A 110 -1.40 -11.01 3.40
N PHE A 111 -2.37 -10.20 3.76
CA PHE A 111 -2.31 -9.24 4.87
C PHE A 111 -3.53 -9.37 5.75
N ARG A 112 -3.33 -9.22 7.05
CA ARG A 112 -4.38 -8.98 8.01
C ARG A 112 -4.30 -7.53 8.47
N THR A 113 -5.37 -6.78 8.28
CA THR A 113 -5.39 -5.36 8.58
C THR A 113 -6.78 -4.93 9.07
N ILE A 114 -7.02 -3.64 9.16
CA ILE A 114 -8.34 -3.08 9.44
C ILE A 114 -8.89 -2.40 8.18
N ARG A 115 -10.21 -2.32 8.06
CA ARG A 115 -10.84 -1.53 7.01
C ARG A 115 -10.52 -0.06 7.23
N PRO A 116 -9.84 0.62 6.28
CA PRO A 116 -9.46 2.01 6.47
C PRO A 116 -10.67 2.94 6.47
N GLY A 117 -10.60 4.02 7.21
CA GLY A 117 -11.44 5.18 6.98
C GLY A 117 -11.07 5.88 5.66
N ALA A 118 -11.92 6.76 5.18
CA ALA A 118 -11.66 7.57 4.01
C ALA A 118 -10.74 8.73 4.39
N PRO A 119 -9.49 8.82 3.86
CA PRO A 119 -8.65 10.00 4.08
C PRO A 119 -9.27 11.24 3.42
N HIS A 120 -8.87 12.43 3.88
CA HIS A 120 -9.41 13.67 3.36
C HIS A 120 -9.30 13.77 1.83
N GLY A 121 -10.43 13.97 1.16
CA GLY A 121 -10.51 14.10 -0.30
C GLY A 121 -10.29 12.80 -1.10
N ARG A 122 -10.22 11.64 -0.43
CA ARG A 122 -10.01 10.34 -1.05
C ARG A 122 -11.10 9.34 -0.68
N ALA A 123 -11.32 8.35 -1.52
CA ALA A 123 -12.09 7.16 -1.14
C ALA A 123 -11.29 6.26 -0.18
N ARG A 124 -11.94 5.28 0.46
CA ARG A 124 -11.24 4.22 1.20
C ARG A 124 -10.34 3.43 0.27
N HIS A 125 -9.08 3.30 0.63
CA HIS A 125 -8.11 2.63 -0.20
C HIS A 125 -6.94 2.08 0.60
N VAL A 126 -6.20 1.16 -0.02
CA VAL A 126 -4.91 0.67 0.46
C VAL A 126 -3.88 0.88 -0.66
N ASN A 127 -2.77 1.52 -0.35
CA ASN A 127 -1.67 1.69 -1.30
C ASN A 127 -0.79 0.44 -1.29
N PHE A 128 -0.34 0.04 -2.47
CA PHE A 128 0.54 -1.11 -2.67
C PHE A 128 1.85 -0.66 -3.32
N MET A 129 2.93 -1.20 -2.83
CA MET A 129 4.26 -1.07 -3.41
C MET A 129 4.82 -2.46 -3.67
N LEU A 130 5.31 -2.69 -4.88
CA LEU A 130 5.89 -3.96 -5.30
C LEU A 130 7.37 -3.77 -5.57
N MET A 131 8.18 -4.61 -4.97
CA MET A 131 9.62 -4.64 -5.14
C MET A 131 10.07 -6.06 -5.50
N PHE A 132 10.88 -6.17 -6.53
CA PHE A 132 11.35 -7.47 -7.01
C PHE A 132 12.74 -7.34 -7.63
N SER A 133 13.56 -8.38 -7.53
CA SER A 133 14.82 -8.46 -8.23
C SER A 133 14.58 -8.38 -9.74
N GLY A 134 15.24 -7.42 -10.41
CA GLY A 134 15.04 -7.16 -11.85
C GLY A 134 14.01 -6.09 -12.18
N LEU A 135 13.19 -5.62 -11.21
CA LEU A 135 12.44 -4.38 -11.39
C LEU A 135 13.39 -3.19 -11.22
N MET A 136 13.44 -2.32 -12.22
CA MET A 136 14.30 -1.13 -12.22
C MET A 136 13.76 -0.03 -11.29
N ARG A 137 12.49 -0.13 -10.88
CA ARG A 137 11.81 0.82 -9.99
C ARG A 137 10.76 0.11 -9.15
N ILE A 138 10.35 0.74 -8.05
CA ILE A 138 9.22 0.30 -7.26
C ILE A 138 7.94 0.53 -8.07
N LEU A 139 7.11 -0.50 -8.19
CA LEU A 139 5.78 -0.35 -8.81
C LEU A 139 4.77 0.04 -7.72
N LYS A 140 4.01 1.10 -7.96
CA LYS A 140 3.01 1.62 -7.02
C LYS A 140 1.62 1.50 -7.62
N THR A 141 0.67 0.99 -6.83
CA THR A 141 -0.75 0.94 -7.20
C THR A 141 -1.63 1.17 -5.98
N THR A 142 -2.92 1.32 -6.19
CA THR A 142 -3.90 1.55 -5.13
C THR A 142 -5.06 0.58 -5.29
N MET A 143 -5.37 -0.14 -4.22
CA MET A 143 -6.56 -0.98 -4.13
C MET A 143 -7.72 -0.17 -3.57
N PHE A 144 -8.86 -0.19 -4.24
CA PHE A 144 -10.12 0.38 -3.78
C PHE A 144 -11.09 -0.72 -3.35
N PHE A 145 -12.00 -0.38 -2.44
CA PHE A 145 -13.02 -1.31 -1.96
C PHE A 145 -14.22 -1.33 -2.90
N PRO A 146 -14.86 -2.51 -3.09
CA PRO A 146 -16.05 -2.62 -3.93
C PRO A 146 -17.27 -1.91 -3.30
N GLY A 147 -18.22 -1.47 -4.12
CA GLY A 147 -19.47 -0.84 -3.69
C GLY A 147 -19.35 0.58 -3.12
N GLU A 148 -18.16 1.16 -3.07
CA GLU A 148 -17.93 2.51 -2.56
C GLU A 148 -18.19 3.55 -3.67
N GLN A 149 -19.28 4.34 -3.55
CA GLN A 149 -19.57 5.41 -4.51
C GLN A 149 -18.46 6.49 -4.54
N ALA A 150 -17.77 6.68 -3.43
CA ALA A 150 -16.67 7.64 -3.32
C ALA A 150 -15.51 7.33 -4.30
N ASN A 151 -15.37 6.09 -4.78
CA ASN A 151 -14.37 5.74 -5.77
C ASN A 151 -14.47 6.60 -7.03
N GLU A 152 -15.69 6.87 -7.51
CA GLU A 152 -15.93 7.65 -8.74
C GLU A 152 -15.51 9.13 -8.60
N SER A 153 -15.35 9.63 -7.40
CA SER A 153 -14.86 10.99 -7.12
C SER A 153 -13.37 11.05 -6.73
N ASP A 154 -12.75 9.89 -6.46
CA ASP A 154 -11.34 9.82 -6.07
C ASP A 154 -10.40 10.22 -7.21
N PRO A 155 -9.47 11.16 -6.99
CA PRO A 155 -8.60 11.66 -8.06
C PRO A 155 -7.67 10.60 -8.64
N VAL A 156 -7.17 9.65 -7.84
CA VAL A 156 -6.29 8.56 -8.30
C VAL A 156 -7.09 7.56 -9.13
N TYR A 157 -8.28 7.20 -8.68
CA TYR A 157 -9.17 6.31 -9.44
C TYR A 157 -9.56 6.94 -10.79
N ARG A 158 -9.85 8.23 -10.81
CA ARG A 158 -10.22 8.99 -12.02
C ARG A 158 -9.07 9.18 -12.99
N ALA A 159 -7.83 9.21 -12.52
CA ALA A 159 -6.65 9.32 -13.38
C ALA A 159 -6.48 8.09 -14.29
N VAL A 160 -7.07 6.95 -13.91
CA VAL A 160 -7.04 5.73 -14.72
C VAL A 160 -8.17 5.76 -15.76
N PRO A 161 -7.89 5.39 -17.04
CA PRO A 161 -8.92 5.26 -18.06
C PRO A 161 -10.10 4.39 -17.59
N LYS A 162 -11.33 4.83 -17.86
CA LYS A 162 -12.56 4.19 -17.33
C LYS A 162 -12.60 2.67 -17.53
N ALA A 163 -12.17 2.19 -18.72
CA ALA A 163 -12.14 0.76 -19.03
C ALA A 163 -11.18 -0.07 -18.16
N ARG A 164 -10.23 0.58 -17.47
CA ARG A 164 -9.22 -0.09 -16.63
C ARG A 164 -9.45 0.11 -15.14
N ARG A 165 -10.39 0.97 -14.74
CA ARG A 165 -10.65 1.30 -13.32
C ARG A 165 -11.03 0.09 -12.47
N ALA A 166 -11.77 -0.85 -13.06
CA ALA A 166 -12.16 -2.09 -12.40
C ALA A 166 -10.95 -2.92 -11.92
N LEU A 167 -9.78 -2.76 -12.57
CA LEU A 167 -8.53 -3.42 -12.17
C LEU A 167 -7.94 -2.88 -10.86
N LEU A 168 -8.43 -1.74 -10.38
CA LEU A 168 -8.06 -1.17 -9.08
C LEU A 168 -9.02 -1.57 -7.95
N VAL A 169 -10.13 -2.26 -8.26
CA VAL A 169 -11.14 -2.60 -7.26
C VAL A 169 -10.97 -4.05 -6.83
N ALA A 170 -10.80 -4.26 -5.53
CA ALA A 170 -10.76 -5.61 -4.97
C ALA A 170 -12.11 -6.33 -5.13
N ARG A 171 -12.08 -7.64 -5.11
CA ARG A 171 -13.30 -8.47 -5.00
C ARG A 171 -13.47 -8.88 -3.56
N GLU A 172 -14.63 -8.64 -2.99
CA GLU A 172 -15.00 -9.19 -1.69
C GLU A 172 -15.51 -10.63 -1.91
N GLU A 173 -14.74 -11.63 -1.47
CA GLU A 173 -15.09 -13.04 -1.66
C GLU A 173 -16.07 -13.53 -0.60
N VAL A 174 -15.86 -13.08 0.63
CA VAL A 174 -16.77 -13.20 1.77
C VAL A 174 -16.65 -11.92 2.62
N PRO A 175 -17.61 -11.59 3.48
CA PRO A 175 -17.52 -10.38 4.29
C PRO A 175 -16.18 -10.25 5.03
N GLY A 176 -15.49 -9.12 4.80
CA GLY A 176 -14.19 -8.80 5.38
C GLY A 176 -12.98 -9.48 4.73
N ARG A 177 -13.17 -10.30 3.69
CA ARG A 177 -12.06 -10.88 2.93
C ARG A 177 -12.05 -10.37 1.51
N TYR A 178 -10.98 -9.68 1.14
CA TYR A 178 -10.80 -9.01 -0.14
C TYR A 178 -9.69 -9.64 -0.95
N ARG A 179 -9.99 -9.93 -2.22
CA ARG A 179 -9.00 -10.41 -3.17
C ARG A 179 -8.58 -9.33 -4.13
N PHE A 180 -7.27 -9.08 -4.23
CA PHE A 180 -6.67 -8.12 -5.13
C PHE A 180 -5.48 -8.75 -5.87
N ASP A 181 -5.73 -9.30 -7.06
CA ASP A 181 -4.69 -9.90 -7.89
C ASP A 181 -3.91 -8.82 -8.64
N LEU A 182 -2.59 -8.98 -8.74
CA LEU A 182 -1.67 -8.03 -9.36
C LEU A 182 -1.04 -8.65 -10.60
N LYS A 183 -1.17 -7.97 -11.74
CA LYS A 183 -0.57 -8.37 -13.00
C LYS A 183 0.42 -7.30 -13.46
N LEU A 184 1.69 -7.69 -13.67
CA LEU A 184 2.77 -6.72 -13.90
C LEU A 184 2.81 -6.19 -15.33
N ARG A 185 2.25 -6.90 -16.32
CA ARG A 185 2.30 -6.52 -17.73
C ARG A 185 1.19 -7.18 -18.54
N GLY A 186 0.92 -6.62 -19.73
CA GLY A 186 0.07 -7.19 -20.75
C GLY A 186 -1.42 -6.89 -20.59
N ALA A 187 -2.27 -7.67 -21.24
CA ALA A 187 -3.71 -7.51 -21.11
C ALA A 187 -4.14 -7.66 -19.65
N HIS A 188 -4.96 -6.73 -19.16
CA HIS A 188 -5.37 -6.63 -17.77
C HIS A 188 -4.23 -6.36 -16.79
N GLU A 189 -3.14 -5.70 -17.25
CA GLU A 189 -2.10 -5.15 -16.37
C GLU A 189 -2.72 -4.25 -15.31
N THR A 190 -2.33 -4.45 -14.06
CA THR A 190 -2.69 -3.56 -12.96
C THR A 190 -2.24 -2.13 -13.28
N PRO A 191 -3.09 -1.11 -13.16
CA PRO A 191 -2.65 0.27 -13.33
C PRO A 191 -1.60 0.63 -12.26
N PHE A 192 -0.38 0.90 -12.69
CA PHE A 192 0.67 1.41 -11.82
C PHE A 192 0.84 2.91 -12.03
N PHE A 193 1.23 3.61 -10.97
CA PHE A 193 1.36 5.06 -10.94
C PHE A 193 2.83 5.46 -10.86
N ASP A 194 3.19 6.49 -11.61
CA ASP A 194 4.44 7.22 -11.44
C ASP A 194 4.28 8.28 -10.33
N ASP A 195 5.39 8.70 -9.72
CA ASP A 195 5.43 9.78 -8.72
C ASP A 195 5.18 11.15 -9.33
#